data_51913cde1ebcaaa3e2fa500892f9dc6e
#
_entry.id   51913cde1ebcaaa3e2fa500892f9dc6e
#
_cell.length_a   1.000
_cell.length_b   1.000
_cell.length_c   1.000
_cell.angle_alpha   90.00
_cell.angle_beta   90.00
_cell.angle_gamma   90.00
#
_symmetry.space_group_name_H-M   'P 1'
#
loop_
_entity.id
_entity.type
_entity.pdbx_description
1 polymer ?
#
loop_
_entity_poly.entity_id
_entity_poly.type
_entity_poly.pdbx_seq_one_letter_code
_entity_poly.pdbx_strand_id
1 'polypeptide(L)'
;MRASSRFAPSPTGPLHLGSLVTALASWLDARANGQYWYLRIEDLDPPREEPGASDLIMQQLKAHGLKWDVWSGSDARSGALFQSNRHDAYVTALEQLIAQGQAYPCTCSRKKLQYAIDSGKTTHNPDGEIIYPGYCRPAQPEGLSAPQAALIFRQQDRDGCAWRFRSPSGDDFVIRRADGLWAYHLAVVVDDGYQGITHVLRGDDLLHAAPRHQALREALGLPPIAVQHVPVVKNDQGEKLSKQTKAPPLRTDSQEVIRLQLEFAWSHLEFQMPRGWIARVSGSWKRLQQQPIRAYPPAL
;
A
#
# COMPACT_ATOMS: atom_id res chain seq x y z
N MET A 1 17.03 -6.36 15.53
CA MET A 1 16.94 -6.54 14.06
C MET A 1 17.30 -5.21 13.39
N ARG A 2 17.89 -5.24 12.18
CA ARG A 2 18.12 -4.04 11.39
C ARG A 2 16.77 -3.47 10.94
N ALA A 3 16.61 -2.15 11.00
CA ALA A 3 15.39 -1.48 10.56
C ALA A 3 15.15 -1.71 9.05
N SER A 4 13.90 -1.69 8.65
CA SER A 4 13.48 -1.98 7.27
C SER A 4 12.37 -1.05 6.80
N SER A 5 12.37 -0.79 5.51
CA SER A 5 11.35 -0.05 4.77
C SER A 5 10.95 -0.81 3.53
N ARG A 6 9.93 -0.34 2.81
CA ARG A 6 9.48 -0.98 1.57
C ARG A 6 8.91 0.02 0.56
N PHE A 7 8.95 -0.39 -0.72
CA PHE A 7 8.11 0.17 -1.77
C PHE A 7 7.08 -0.89 -2.19
N ALA A 8 5.81 -0.50 -2.31
CA ALA A 8 4.71 -1.44 -2.44
C ALA A 8 3.73 -1.01 -3.56
N PRO A 9 4.13 -1.16 -4.84
CA PRO A 9 3.28 -0.80 -5.97
C PRO A 9 2.26 -1.89 -6.30
N SER A 10 1.05 -1.47 -6.72
CA SER A 10 0.07 -2.36 -7.35
C SER A 10 0.36 -2.51 -8.85
N PRO A 11 0.28 -3.73 -9.42
CA PRO A 11 0.63 -4.02 -10.82
C PRO A 11 -0.52 -3.68 -11.79
N THR A 12 -1.08 -2.49 -11.67
CA THR A 12 -2.17 -1.97 -12.53
C THR A 12 -1.63 -1.24 -13.76
N GLY A 13 -0.42 -1.55 -14.20
CA GLY A 13 0.33 -0.98 -15.32
C GLY A 13 1.72 -0.48 -14.92
N PRO A 14 2.44 0.21 -15.82
CA PRO A 14 3.79 0.70 -15.58
C PRO A 14 3.84 1.76 -14.46
N LEU A 15 5.03 1.97 -13.90
CA LEU A 15 5.29 3.12 -13.03
C LEU A 15 5.26 4.42 -13.86
N HIS A 16 4.91 5.51 -13.20
CA HIS A 16 4.93 6.88 -13.73
C HIS A 16 5.80 7.79 -12.85
N LEU A 17 6.02 9.04 -13.23
CA LEU A 17 6.88 9.96 -12.46
C LEU A 17 6.46 10.12 -11.00
N GLY A 18 5.15 10.16 -10.71
CA GLY A 18 4.68 10.19 -9.32
C GLY A 18 5.07 8.94 -8.51
N SER A 19 5.02 7.76 -9.13
CA SER A 19 5.48 6.51 -8.52
C SER A 19 7.00 6.53 -8.29
N LEU A 20 7.76 7.10 -9.26
CA LEU A 20 9.21 7.23 -9.15
C LEU A 20 9.62 8.14 -7.99
N VAL A 21 8.93 9.26 -7.80
CA VAL A 21 9.17 10.18 -6.66
C VAL A 21 9.03 9.43 -5.33
N THR A 22 7.95 8.68 -5.16
CA THR A 22 7.73 7.90 -3.93
C THR A 22 8.75 6.78 -3.76
N ALA A 23 9.07 6.06 -4.84
CA ALA A 23 10.08 5.00 -4.83
C ALA A 23 11.46 5.56 -4.48
N LEU A 24 11.87 6.65 -5.13
CA LEU A 24 13.14 7.33 -4.88
C LEU A 24 13.23 7.83 -3.44
N ALA A 25 12.19 8.51 -2.94
CA ALA A 25 12.16 9.02 -1.58
C ALA A 25 12.34 7.90 -0.54
N SER A 26 11.57 6.81 -0.67
CA SER A 26 11.65 5.69 0.27
C SER A 26 12.99 4.95 0.19
N TRP A 27 13.56 4.83 -1.02
CA TRP A 27 14.87 4.23 -1.22
C TRP A 27 16.00 5.09 -0.62
N LEU A 28 15.99 6.38 -0.90
CA LEU A 28 16.98 7.32 -0.36
C LEU A 28 16.95 7.37 1.17
N ASP A 29 15.76 7.42 1.76
CA ASP A 29 15.57 7.42 3.21
C ASP A 29 16.11 6.12 3.83
N ALA A 30 15.75 4.97 3.26
CA ALA A 30 16.24 3.67 3.73
C ALA A 30 17.77 3.59 3.64
N ARG A 31 18.38 4.01 2.53
CA ARG A 31 19.83 3.97 2.34
C ARG A 31 20.57 4.95 3.25
N ALA A 32 20.02 6.14 3.50
CA ALA A 32 20.61 7.12 4.39
C ALA A 32 20.60 6.65 5.86
N ASN A 33 19.57 5.91 6.25
CA ASN A 33 19.44 5.36 7.61
C ASN A 33 20.01 3.93 7.76
N GLY A 34 20.68 3.39 6.73
CA GLY A 34 21.25 2.05 6.77
C GLY A 34 20.20 0.93 6.89
N GLN A 35 18.98 1.16 6.46
CA GLN A 35 17.87 0.22 6.53
C GLN A 35 17.85 -0.72 5.32
N TYR A 36 17.17 -1.88 5.46
CA TYR A 36 16.74 -2.66 4.31
C TYR A 36 15.60 -1.93 3.58
N TRP A 37 15.55 -2.08 2.26
CA TRP A 37 14.47 -1.56 1.43
C TRP A 37 13.92 -2.70 0.58
N TYR A 38 12.72 -3.16 0.89
CA TYR A 38 12.08 -4.30 0.26
C TYR A 38 11.11 -3.88 -0.84
N LEU A 39 10.88 -4.76 -1.79
CA LEU A 39 9.83 -4.62 -2.80
C LEU A 39 8.69 -5.57 -2.49
N ARG A 40 7.47 -5.04 -2.48
CA ARG A 40 6.24 -5.82 -2.40
C ARG A 40 5.32 -5.46 -3.56
N ILE A 41 4.88 -6.45 -4.31
CA ILE A 41 3.87 -6.28 -5.35
C ILE A 41 2.50 -6.50 -4.72
N GLU A 42 1.66 -5.47 -4.77
CA GLU A 42 0.30 -5.51 -4.20
C GLU A 42 -0.71 -5.93 -5.26
N ASP A 43 -0.71 -7.23 -5.57
CA ASP A 43 -1.48 -7.93 -6.60
C ASP A 43 -2.72 -8.65 -6.01
N LEU A 44 -3.61 -7.88 -5.37
CA LEU A 44 -4.84 -8.38 -4.74
C LEU A 44 -6.13 -7.91 -5.43
N ASP A 45 -6.02 -7.22 -6.55
CA ASP A 45 -7.18 -6.72 -7.30
C ASP A 45 -7.09 -7.12 -8.78
N PRO A 46 -7.23 -8.43 -9.07
CA PRO A 46 -7.08 -8.98 -10.42
C PRO A 46 -7.84 -8.24 -11.51
N PRO A 47 -9.06 -7.69 -11.28
CA PRO A 47 -9.77 -6.91 -12.28
C PRO A 47 -9.07 -5.63 -12.76
N ARG A 48 -8.13 -5.09 -11.97
CA ARG A 48 -7.36 -3.89 -12.31
C ARG A 48 -5.90 -4.18 -12.66
N GLU A 49 -5.47 -5.41 -12.53
CA GLU A 49 -4.09 -5.78 -12.84
C GLU A 49 -3.88 -5.90 -14.35
N GLU A 50 -2.70 -5.47 -14.81
CA GLU A 50 -2.29 -5.62 -16.20
C GLU A 50 -1.28 -6.76 -16.33
N PRO A 51 -1.48 -7.70 -17.27
CA PRO A 51 -0.52 -8.78 -17.51
C PRO A 51 0.89 -8.24 -17.76
N GLY A 52 1.90 -8.78 -17.06
CA GLY A 52 3.30 -8.36 -17.18
C GLY A 52 3.66 -7.07 -16.43
N ALA A 53 2.71 -6.38 -15.81
CA ALA A 53 2.98 -5.12 -15.10
C ALA A 53 3.95 -5.30 -13.94
N SER A 54 3.91 -6.40 -13.21
CA SER A 54 4.85 -6.70 -12.13
C SER A 54 6.30 -6.75 -12.63
N ASP A 55 6.55 -7.45 -13.72
CA ASP A 55 7.87 -7.56 -14.32
C ASP A 55 8.35 -6.21 -14.86
N LEU A 56 7.46 -5.46 -15.50
CA LEU A 56 7.76 -4.12 -16.00
C LEU A 56 8.12 -3.16 -14.86
N ILE A 57 7.37 -3.16 -13.76
CA ILE A 57 7.67 -2.37 -12.56
C ILE A 57 9.07 -2.70 -12.03
N MET A 58 9.39 -3.99 -11.89
CA MET A 58 10.70 -4.44 -11.43
C MET A 58 11.83 -4.03 -12.39
N GLN A 59 11.60 -4.11 -13.69
CA GLN A 59 12.54 -3.65 -14.72
C GLN A 59 12.75 -2.13 -14.64
N GLN A 60 11.67 -1.34 -14.51
CA GLN A 60 11.75 0.11 -14.36
C GLN A 60 12.54 0.51 -13.11
N LEU A 61 12.28 -0.11 -11.95
CA LEU A 61 13.06 0.15 -10.74
C LEU A 61 14.55 -0.16 -10.91
N LYS A 62 14.89 -1.32 -11.51
CA LYS A 62 16.27 -1.71 -11.78
C LYS A 62 16.96 -0.74 -12.74
N ALA A 63 16.28 -0.28 -13.79
CA ALA A 63 16.79 0.70 -14.75
C ALA A 63 17.14 2.03 -14.06
N HIS A 64 16.33 2.47 -13.10
CA HIS A 64 16.57 3.67 -12.31
C HIS A 64 17.55 3.47 -11.14
N GLY A 65 18.21 2.30 -11.04
CA GLY A 65 19.17 2.01 -9.97
C GLY A 65 18.55 1.75 -8.60
N LEU A 66 17.23 1.68 -8.50
CA LEU A 66 16.51 1.46 -7.25
C LEU A 66 16.44 -0.04 -6.94
N LYS A 67 17.56 -0.60 -6.51
CA LYS A 67 17.69 -2.02 -6.17
C LYS A 67 17.13 -2.26 -4.77
N TRP A 68 16.28 -3.28 -4.65
CA TRP A 68 15.74 -3.73 -3.37
C TRP A 68 16.59 -4.84 -2.76
N ASP A 69 16.48 -4.97 -1.45
CA ASP A 69 17.11 -6.04 -0.69
C ASP A 69 16.23 -7.28 -0.72
N VAL A 70 16.84 -8.45 -0.81
CA VAL A 70 16.12 -9.72 -0.78
C VAL A 70 15.83 -10.09 0.69
N TRP A 71 14.60 -10.43 0.96
CA TRP A 71 14.16 -10.93 2.25
C TRP A 71 13.91 -12.45 2.19
N SER A 72 14.10 -13.17 3.28
CA SER A 72 14.03 -14.64 3.32
C SER A 72 12.69 -15.23 2.90
N GLY A 73 11.60 -14.49 3.00
CA GLY A 73 10.26 -14.88 2.55
C GLY A 73 9.85 -14.30 1.18
N SER A 74 10.79 -13.68 0.45
CA SER A 74 10.54 -13.17 -0.89
C SER A 74 10.50 -14.31 -1.92
N ASP A 75 9.88 -14.03 -3.06
CA ASP A 75 9.99 -14.90 -4.23
C ASP A 75 11.45 -15.09 -4.65
N ALA A 76 11.86 -16.33 -4.84
CA ALA A 76 13.26 -16.69 -5.07
C ALA A 76 13.84 -16.12 -6.39
N ARG A 77 13.00 -15.83 -7.39
CA ARG A 77 13.44 -15.32 -8.70
C ARG A 77 13.55 -13.81 -8.72
N SER A 78 12.56 -13.14 -8.15
CA SER A 78 12.45 -11.67 -8.18
C SER A 78 13.04 -11.00 -6.94
N GLY A 79 13.08 -11.65 -5.80
CA GLY A 79 13.40 -11.07 -4.50
C GLY A 79 12.29 -10.16 -3.96
N ALA A 80 11.12 -10.11 -4.59
CA ALA A 80 9.96 -9.36 -4.14
C ALA A 80 8.97 -10.24 -3.37
N LEU A 81 8.12 -9.64 -2.55
CA LEU A 81 6.96 -10.30 -1.97
C LEU A 81 5.76 -10.04 -2.89
N PHE A 82 4.98 -11.08 -3.19
CA PHE A 82 3.69 -10.97 -3.90
C PHE A 82 2.56 -11.23 -2.93
N GLN A 83 1.59 -10.31 -2.86
CA GLN A 83 0.46 -10.42 -1.94
C GLN A 83 -0.48 -11.56 -2.32
N SER A 84 -0.61 -11.88 -3.60
CA SER A 84 -1.39 -13.03 -4.08
C SER A 84 -0.98 -14.36 -3.44
N ASN A 85 0.26 -14.50 -3.01
CA ASN A 85 0.77 -15.69 -2.32
C ASN A 85 0.51 -15.68 -0.80
N ARG A 86 -0.26 -14.70 -0.29
CA ARG A 86 -0.41 -14.45 1.14
C ARG A 86 -1.81 -14.71 1.70
N HIS A 87 -2.67 -15.34 0.91
CA HIS A 87 -4.08 -15.57 1.26
C HIS A 87 -4.28 -16.13 2.68
N ASP A 88 -3.56 -17.20 3.03
CA ASP A 88 -3.70 -17.86 4.33
C ASP A 88 -3.31 -16.95 5.51
N ALA A 89 -2.35 -16.06 5.31
CA ALA A 89 -1.98 -15.09 6.32
C ALA A 89 -3.10 -14.06 6.58
N TYR A 90 -3.80 -13.65 5.53
CA TYR A 90 -4.93 -12.74 5.66
C TYR A 90 -6.15 -13.43 6.28
N VAL A 91 -6.40 -14.70 5.95
CA VAL A 91 -7.42 -15.54 6.62
C VAL A 91 -7.13 -15.60 8.11
N THR A 92 -5.91 -15.96 8.48
CA THR A 92 -5.50 -16.06 9.89
C THR A 92 -5.69 -14.74 10.64
N ALA A 93 -5.29 -13.62 10.04
CA ALA A 93 -5.47 -12.30 10.64
C ALA A 93 -6.96 -11.93 10.80
N LEU A 94 -7.80 -12.23 9.80
CA LEU A 94 -9.23 -11.99 9.89
C LEU A 94 -9.88 -12.86 10.96
N GLU A 95 -9.55 -14.15 11.03
CA GLU A 95 -10.06 -15.06 12.07
C GLU A 95 -9.65 -14.59 13.48
N GLN A 96 -8.44 -14.08 13.65
CA GLN A 96 -8.01 -13.45 14.90
C GLN A 96 -8.90 -12.24 15.27
N LEU A 97 -9.15 -11.34 14.31
CA LEU A 97 -9.99 -10.17 14.54
C LEU A 97 -11.45 -10.55 14.85
N ILE A 98 -11.97 -11.60 14.21
CA ILE A 98 -13.31 -12.14 14.53
C ILE A 98 -13.33 -12.71 15.95
N ALA A 99 -12.34 -13.50 16.32
CA ALA A 99 -12.24 -14.08 17.67
C ALA A 99 -12.21 -13.00 18.76
N GLN A 100 -11.61 -11.86 18.47
CA GLN A 100 -11.54 -10.69 19.38
C GLN A 100 -12.81 -9.82 19.36
N GLY A 101 -13.81 -10.13 18.51
CA GLY A 101 -14.97 -9.28 18.29
C GLY A 101 -14.66 -7.96 17.57
N GLN A 102 -13.50 -7.87 16.93
CA GLN A 102 -13.04 -6.67 16.22
C GLN A 102 -13.29 -6.70 14.71
N ALA A 103 -13.80 -7.80 14.18
CA ALA A 103 -14.32 -7.88 12.83
C ALA A 103 -15.71 -8.47 12.80
N TYR A 104 -16.55 -8.00 11.90
CA TYR A 104 -17.94 -8.46 11.77
C TYR A 104 -18.39 -8.47 10.30
N PRO A 105 -19.36 -9.36 9.94
CA PRO A 105 -19.87 -9.44 8.58
C PRO A 105 -20.81 -8.26 8.28
N CYS A 106 -20.81 -7.80 7.03
CA CYS A 106 -21.62 -6.68 6.56
C CYS A 106 -22.27 -7.02 5.22
N THR A 107 -23.60 -6.95 5.18
CA THR A 107 -24.43 -7.19 3.99
C THR A 107 -24.86 -5.92 3.28
N CYS A 108 -24.34 -4.75 3.69
CA CYS A 108 -24.72 -3.47 3.09
C CYS A 108 -24.21 -3.36 1.65
N SER A 109 -25.15 -3.27 0.69
CA SER A 109 -24.83 -2.98 -0.70
C SER A 109 -24.36 -1.53 -0.89
N ARG A 110 -23.63 -1.26 -1.99
CA ARG A 110 -23.25 0.11 -2.38
C ARG A 110 -24.47 1.02 -2.50
N LYS A 111 -25.59 0.51 -3.07
CA LYS A 111 -26.85 1.24 -3.18
C LYS A 111 -27.43 1.66 -1.82
N LYS A 112 -27.37 0.75 -0.82
CA LYS A 112 -27.82 1.06 0.55
C LYS A 112 -26.97 2.15 1.20
N LEU A 113 -25.66 2.13 0.98
CA LEU A 113 -24.76 3.13 1.50
C LEU A 113 -24.92 4.49 0.78
N GLN A 114 -25.16 4.48 -0.54
CA GLN A 114 -25.47 5.70 -1.28
C GLN A 114 -26.79 6.33 -0.79
N TYR A 115 -27.82 5.53 -0.56
CA TYR A 115 -29.06 6.03 0.03
C TYR A 115 -28.87 6.67 1.42
N ALA A 116 -27.89 6.20 2.19
CA ALA A 116 -27.56 6.81 3.47
C ALA A 116 -26.92 8.21 3.28
N ILE A 117 -26.10 8.41 2.25
CA ILE A 117 -25.61 9.74 1.85
C ILE A 117 -26.76 10.65 1.43
N ASP A 118 -27.59 10.19 0.49
CA ASP A 118 -28.69 10.96 -0.09
C ASP A 118 -29.71 11.39 0.97
N SER A 119 -29.88 10.58 2.03
CA SER A 119 -30.78 10.86 3.16
C SER A 119 -30.10 11.61 4.33
N GLY A 120 -28.85 12.06 4.18
CA GLY A 120 -28.12 12.83 5.20
C GLY A 120 -27.72 12.03 6.45
N LYS A 121 -27.78 10.70 6.40
CA LYS A 121 -27.41 9.83 7.54
C LYS A 121 -25.92 9.60 7.68
N THR A 122 -25.16 9.88 6.63
CA THR A 122 -23.70 9.81 6.61
C THR A 122 -23.17 10.74 5.53
N THR A 123 -21.84 10.86 5.43
CA THR A 123 -21.15 11.69 4.46
C THR A 123 -19.92 10.95 3.92
N HIS A 124 -19.18 11.59 3.03
CA HIS A 124 -17.87 11.11 2.58
C HIS A 124 -16.77 11.60 3.53
N ASN A 125 -15.73 10.78 3.67
CA ASN A 125 -14.47 11.21 4.28
C ASN A 125 -13.68 12.08 3.25
N PRO A 126 -12.54 12.67 3.64
CA PRO A 126 -11.71 13.48 2.73
C PRO A 126 -11.20 12.70 1.49
N ASP A 127 -11.13 11.38 1.54
CA ASP A 127 -10.73 10.51 0.43
C ASP A 127 -11.88 10.17 -0.53
N GLY A 128 -13.09 10.68 -0.25
CA GLY A 128 -14.29 10.39 -1.03
C GLY A 128 -14.93 9.03 -0.72
N GLU A 129 -14.46 8.30 0.31
CA GLU A 129 -15.11 7.07 0.75
C GLU A 129 -16.31 7.38 1.65
N ILE A 130 -17.36 6.58 1.56
CA ILE A 130 -18.53 6.71 2.43
C ILE A 130 -18.17 6.32 3.87
N ILE A 131 -18.32 7.25 4.81
CA ILE A 131 -18.21 6.93 6.24
C ILE A 131 -19.33 5.93 6.57
N TYR A 132 -18.96 4.77 7.09
CA TYR A 132 -19.94 3.70 7.33
C TYR A 132 -20.88 4.04 8.49
N PRO A 133 -22.21 4.05 8.27
CA PRO A 133 -23.16 4.46 9.32
C PRO A 133 -23.45 3.39 10.39
N GLY A 134 -22.70 2.29 10.42
CA GLY A 134 -22.78 1.29 11.48
C GLY A 134 -23.92 0.30 11.38
N TYR A 135 -24.64 0.19 10.25
CA TYR A 135 -25.87 -0.63 10.14
C TYR A 135 -25.73 -2.11 10.53
N CYS A 136 -24.57 -2.71 10.32
CA CYS A 136 -24.30 -4.11 10.70
C CYS A 136 -23.35 -4.20 11.91
N ARG A 137 -22.93 -3.07 12.48
CA ARG A 137 -22.02 -3.07 13.63
C ARG A 137 -22.72 -3.63 14.85
N PRO A 138 -22.23 -4.72 15.47
CA PRO A 138 -22.81 -5.25 16.70
C PRO A 138 -22.77 -4.21 17.83
N ALA A 139 -23.77 -4.19 18.69
CA ALA A 139 -23.81 -3.28 19.84
C ALA A 139 -22.61 -3.51 20.78
N GLN A 140 -22.28 -4.77 21.03
CA GLN A 140 -21.11 -5.17 21.80
C GLN A 140 -20.23 -6.14 21.00
N PRO A 141 -18.87 -6.07 21.14
CA PRO A 141 -18.01 -7.07 20.57
C PRO A 141 -18.18 -8.39 21.35
N GLU A 142 -18.45 -9.46 20.65
CA GLU A 142 -18.46 -10.81 21.24
C GLU A 142 -17.12 -11.48 20.94
N GLY A 143 -16.38 -11.84 21.99
CA GLY A 143 -15.21 -12.69 21.87
C GLY A 143 -15.62 -14.13 21.57
N LEU A 144 -14.94 -14.77 20.64
CA LEU A 144 -15.19 -16.13 20.21
C LEU A 144 -13.92 -16.98 20.39
N SER A 145 -14.07 -18.29 20.53
CA SER A 145 -12.92 -19.19 20.38
C SER A 145 -12.43 -19.21 18.93
N ALA A 146 -11.17 -19.51 18.70
CA ALA A 146 -10.59 -19.57 17.35
C ALA A 146 -11.36 -20.53 16.41
N PRO A 147 -11.80 -21.75 16.84
CA PRO A 147 -12.62 -22.60 15.99
C PRO A 147 -13.98 -22.02 15.61
N GLN A 148 -14.62 -21.27 16.53
CA GLN A 148 -15.90 -20.59 16.25
C GLN A 148 -15.68 -19.45 15.24
N ALA A 149 -14.64 -18.65 15.41
CA ALA A 149 -14.29 -17.57 14.48
C ALA A 149 -14.06 -18.11 13.06
N ALA A 150 -13.28 -19.19 12.92
CA ALA A 150 -13.02 -19.85 11.64
C ALA A 150 -14.31 -20.41 11.00
N LEU A 151 -15.21 -20.98 11.80
CA LEU A 151 -16.49 -21.49 11.29
C LEU A 151 -17.38 -20.36 10.77
N ILE A 152 -17.52 -19.28 11.53
CA ILE A 152 -18.30 -18.10 11.16
C ILE A 152 -17.72 -17.46 9.89
N PHE A 153 -16.39 -17.31 9.82
CA PHE A 153 -15.74 -16.78 8.63
C PHE A 153 -16.11 -17.61 7.39
N ARG A 154 -15.91 -18.93 7.41
CA ARG A 154 -16.19 -19.81 6.28
C ARG A 154 -17.66 -19.81 5.84
N GLN A 155 -18.59 -19.65 6.78
CA GLN A 155 -20.03 -19.56 6.48
C GLN A 155 -20.34 -18.23 5.79
N GLN A 156 -19.97 -17.11 6.39
CA GLN A 156 -20.27 -15.77 5.88
C GLN A 156 -19.52 -15.45 4.59
N ASP A 157 -18.32 -16.01 4.38
CA ASP A 157 -17.57 -15.85 3.14
C ASP A 157 -18.29 -16.52 1.95
N ARG A 158 -18.91 -17.69 2.17
CA ARG A 158 -19.77 -18.35 1.16
C ARG A 158 -21.05 -17.56 0.87
N ASP A 159 -21.57 -16.84 1.84
CA ASP A 159 -22.76 -16.00 1.69
C ASP A 159 -22.48 -14.65 1.01
N GLY A 160 -21.22 -14.39 0.60
CA GLY A 160 -20.83 -13.17 -0.10
C GLY A 160 -20.91 -11.91 0.77
N CYS A 161 -20.65 -12.03 2.07
CA CYS A 161 -20.61 -10.89 2.98
C CYS A 161 -19.25 -10.18 2.92
N ALA A 162 -19.27 -8.85 2.95
CA ALA A 162 -18.06 -8.09 3.26
C ALA A 162 -17.72 -8.21 4.75
N TRP A 163 -16.43 -8.13 5.09
CA TRP A 163 -15.99 -8.04 6.48
C TRP A 163 -15.50 -6.64 6.79
N ARG A 164 -15.94 -6.09 7.90
CA ARG A 164 -15.51 -4.78 8.38
C ARG A 164 -14.72 -4.91 9.68
N PHE A 165 -13.68 -4.09 9.77
CA PHE A 165 -12.99 -3.87 11.04
C PHE A 165 -13.82 -2.90 11.90
N ARG A 166 -13.98 -3.25 13.17
CA ARG A 166 -14.62 -2.41 14.19
C ARG A 166 -13.61 -1.40 14.71
N SER A 167 -13.57 -0.24 14.07
CA SER A 167 -12.62 0.81 14.46
C SER A 167 -12.99 1.42 15.81
N PRO A 168 -12.01 1.66 16.69
CA PRO A 168 -12.24 2.40 17.95
C PRO A 168 -12.76 3.82 17.72
N SER A 169 -12.41 4.45 16.62
CA SER A 169 -12.89 5.79 16.25
C SER A 169 -14.31 5.81 15.69
N GLY A 170 -14.93 4.64 15.43
CA GLY A 170 -16.22 4.53 14.76
C GLY A 170 -16.16 4.60 13.23
N ASP A 171 -14.99 4.83 12.63
CA ASP A 171 -14.78 4.75 11.19
C ASP A 171 -14.53 3.29 10.79
N ASP A 172 -15.60 2.48 10.74
CA ASP A 172 -15.49 1.07 10.39
C ASP A 172 -15.30 0.90 8.88
N PHE A 173 -14.27 0.20 8.50
CA PHE A 173 -13.87 0.04 7.09
C PHE A 173 -13.80 -1.43 6.67
N VAL A 174 -13.89 -1.66 5.36
CA VAL A 174 -13.84 -3.00 4.78
C VAL A 174 -12.41 -3.54 4.86
N ILE A 175 -12.27 -4.77 5.36
CA ILE A 175 -11.02 -5.53 5.41
C ILE A 175 -11.04 -6.76 4.50
N ARG A 176 -12.25 -7.25 4.11
CA ARG A 176 -12.48 -8.22 3.06
C ARG A 176 -13.75 -7.84 2.30
N ARG A 177 -13.69 -7.86 0.98
CA ARG A 177 -14.79 -7.46 0.10
C ARG A 177 -15.79 -8.61 -0.03
N ALA A 178 -17.04 -8.29 -0.37
CA ALA A 178 -18.11 -9.26 -0.61
C ALA A 178 -17.84 -10.16 -1.83
N ASP A 179 -17.01 -9.72 -2.76
CA ASP A 179 -16.56 -10.51 -3.92
C ASP A 179 -15.38 -11.45 -3.59
N GLY A 180 -15.00 -11.54 -2.32
CA GLY A 180 -13.92 -12.41 -1.84
C GLY A 180 -12.51 -11.85 -2.01
N LEU A 181 -12.34 -10.61 -2.49
CA LEU A 181 -11.01 -9.97 -2.56
C LEU A 181 -10.62 -9.35 -1.23
N TRP A 182 -9.33 -9.39 -0.92
CA TRP A 182 -8.78 -8.75 0.26
C TRP A 182 -8.73 -7.23 0.08
N ALA A 183 -9.07 -6.51 1.13
CA ALA A 183 -8.94 -5.07 1.10
C ALA A 183 -7.51 -4.63 1.44
N TYR A 184 -7.07 -3.55 0.81
CA TYR A 184 -5.75 -2.94 0.99
C TYR A 184 -5.35 -2.77 2.46
N HIS A 185 -6.26 -2.26 3.31
CA HIS A 185 -5.95 -1.95 4.70
C HIS A 185 -5.47 -3.17 5.51
N LEU A 186 -6.15 -4.32 5.37
CA LEU A 186 -5.72 -5.55 6.08
C LEU A 186 -4.41 -6.07 5.51
N ALA A 187 -4.34 -6.21 4.18
CA ALA A 187 -3.20 -6.84 3.53
C ALA A 187 -1.89 -6.08 3.80
N VAL A 188 -1.89 -4.75 3.68
CA VAL A 188 -0.68 -3.95 3.93
C VAL A 188 -0.21 -4.06 5.37
N VAL A 189 -1.13 -4.09 6.34
CA VAL A 189 -0.77 -4.19 7.77
C VAL A 189 -0.20 -5.56 8.11
N VAL A 190 -0.84 -6.63 7.63
CA VAL A 190 -0.37 -8.01 7.83
C VAL A 190 1.02 -8.21 7.23
N ASP A 191 1.24 -7.71 6.01
CA ASP A 191 2.50 -7.89 5.32
C ASP A 191 3.61 -6.97 5.82
N ASP A 192 3.31 -5.76 6.25
CA ASP A 192 4.27 -4.92 6.96
C ASP A 192 4.73 -5.61 8.26
N GLY A 193 3.81 -6.29 8.98
CA GLY A 193 4.15 -7.10 10.14
C GLY A 193 5.04 -8.30 9.78
N TYR A 194 4.67 -9.04 8.74
CA TYR A 194 5.39 -10.24 8.29
C TYR A 194 6.80 -9.92 7.79
N GLN A 195 6.98 -8.84 7.03
CA GLN A 195 8.29 -8.40 6.55
C GLN A 195 9.12 -7.68 7.64
N GLY A 196 8.58 -7.48 8.83
CA GLY A 196 9.24 -6.74 9.90
C GLY A 196 9.52 -5.27 9.53
N ILE A 197 8.60 -4.66 8.77
CA ILE A 197 8.74 -3.24 8.38
C ILE A 197 8.65 -2.36 9.62
N THR A 198 9.64 -1.48 9.76
CA THR A 198 9.74 -0.52 10.86
C THR A 198 9.49 0.92 10.43
N HIS A 199 9.70 1.22 9.14
CA HIS A 199 9.56 2.56 8.58
C HIS A 199 8.81 2.49 7.25
N VAL A 200 7.84 3.37 7.08
CA VAL A 200 7.07 3.51 5.85
C VAL A 200 7.17 4.94 5.37
N LEU A 201 7.65 5.14 4.14
CA LEU A 201 7.56 6.40 3.44
C LEU A 201 6.70 6.18 2.19
N ARG A 202 5.60 6.95 2.07
CA ARG A 202 4.58 6.78 1.02
C ARG A 202 3.96 8.11 0.63
N GLY A 203 3.19 8.17 -0.45
CA GLY A 203 2.49 9.37 -0.87
C GLY A 203 1.52 9.91 0.19
N ASP A 204 1.33 11.21 0.23
CA ASP A 204 0.43 11.91 1.15
C ASP A 204 -1.06 11.68 0.82
N ASP A 205 -1.36 11.16 -0.35
CA ASP A 205 -2.68 10.65 -0.71
C ASP A 205 -3.14 9.47 0.17
N LEU A 206 -2.22 8.82 0.89
CA LEU A 206 -2.51 7.77 1.86
C LEU A 206 -2.47 8.26 3.32
N LEU A 207 -2.45 9.57 3.54
CA LEU A 207 -2.39 10.15 4.89
C LEU A 207 -3.57 9.68 5.76
N HIS A 208 -4.77 9.68 5.20
CA HIS A 208 -6.01 9.28 5.89
C HIS A 208 -6.09 7.78 6.21
N ALA A 209 -5.29 6.95 5.54
CA ALA A 209 -5.19 5.53 5.85
C ALA A 209 -4.36 5.24 7.11
N ALA A 210 -3.54 6.18 7.57
CA ALA A 210 -2.62 5.96 8.70
C ALA A 210 -3.34 5.59 10.01
N PRO A 211 -4.42 6.26 10.44
CA PRO A 211 -5.16 5.89 11.65
C PRO A 211 -5.78 4.49 11.55
N ARG A 212 -6.31 4.11 10.37
CA ARG A 212 -6.88 2.78 10.11
C ARG A 212 -5.84 1.68 10.22
N HIS A 213 -4.64 1.91 9.64
CA HIS A 213 -3.53 0.97 9.75
C HIS A 213 -3.01 0.84 11.18
N GLN A 214 -2.93 1.95 11.91
CA GLN A 214 -2.53 1.92 13.31
C GLN A 214 -3.51 1.08 14.15
N ALA A 215 -4.82 1.30 14.01
CA ALA A 215 -5.84 0.55 14.73
C ALA A 215 -5.78 -0.96 14.42
N LEU A 216 -5.58 -1.33 13.13
CA LEU A 216 -5.40 -2.73 12.75
C LEU A 216 -4.12 -3.34 13.34
N ARG A 217 -3.01 -2.60 13.36
CA ARG A 217 -1.76 -3.08 13.97
C ARG A 217 -1.92 -3.37 15.45
N GLU A 218 -2.57 -2.47 16.17
CA GLU A 218 -2.86 -2.64 17.60
C GLU A 218 -3.74 -3.87 17.83
N ALA A 219 -4.80 -4.03 17.05
CA ALA A 219 -5.71 -5.17 17.14
C ALA A 219 -5.02 -6.51 16.84
N LEU A 220 -4.07 -6.52 15.91
CA LEU A 220 -3.30 -7.72 15.56
C LEU A 220 -2.07 -7.94 16.46
N GLY A 221 -1.83 -7.07 17.44
CA GLY A 221 -0.66 -7.15 18.33
C GLY A 221 0.68 -6.91 17.62
N LEU A 222 0.67 -6.17 16.51
CA LEU A 222 1.87 -5.86 15.75
C LEU A 222 2.57 -4.61 16.30
N PRO A 223 3.90 -4.55 16.28
CA PRO A 223 4.64 -3.40 16.77
C PRO A 223 4.34 -2.14 15.96
N PRO A 224 4.42 -0.94 16.56
CA PRO A 224 4.23 0.31 15.85
C PRO A 224 5.29 0.51 14.76
N ILE A 225 4.95 1.30 13.74
CA ILE A 225 5.88 1.69 12.67
C ILE A 225 5.95 3.21 12.56
N ALA A 226 7.11 3.72 12.17
CA ALA A 226 7.25 5.12 11.80
C ALA A 226 6.69 5.34 10.40
N VAL A 227 5.75 6.27 10.23
CA VAL A 227 5.14 6.60 8.94
C VAL A 227 5.46 8.05 8.57
N GLN A 228 5.98 8.24 7.36
CA GLN A 228 6.24 9.55 6.77
C GLN A 228 5.56 9.64 5.40
N HIS A 229 5.09 10.82 5.06
CA HIS A 229 4.42 11.06 3.79
C HIS A 229 5.25 11.98 2.89
N VAL A 230 5.18 11.72 1.59
CA VAL A 230 5.80 12.52 0.53
C VAL A 230 4.69 13.17 -0.27
N PRO A 231 4.74 14.47 -0.51
CA PRO A 231 3.79 15.14 -1.37
C PRO A 231 3.73 14.50 -2.76
N VAL A 232 2.51 14.16 -3.21
CA VAL A 232 2.31 13.56 -4.53
C VAL A 232 2.56 14.57 -5.64
N VAL A 233 3.05 14.08 -6.77
CA VAL A 233 3.21 14.89 -7.98
C VAL A 233 1.83 15.19 -8.56
N LYS A 234 1.58 16.47 -8.89
CA LYS A 234 0.34 16.93 -9.51
C LYS A 234 0.62 17.42 -10.92
N ASN A 235 -0.39 17.33 -11.79
CA ASN A 235 -0.38 17.95 -13.11
C ASN A 235 -0.70 19.46 -13.02
N ASP A 236 -0.72 20.16 -14.16
CA ASP A 236 -1.01 21.59 -14.25
C ASP A 236 -2.43 21.95 -13.80
N GLN A 237 -3.34 20.98 -13.76
CA GLN A 237 -4.71 21.14 -13.24
C GLN A 237 -4.79 20.91 -11.73
N GLY A 238 -3.67 20.59 -11.06
CA GLY A 238 -3.62 20.28 -9.63
C GLY A 238 -4.05 18.85 -9.28
N GLU A 239 -4.32 18.00 -10.26
CA GLU A 239 -4.70 16.63 -10.07
C GLU A 239 -3.46 15.76 -9.86
N LYS A 240 -3.56 14.77 -8.96
CA LYS A 240 -2.49 13.79 -8.73
C LYS A 240 -2.13 13.03 -10.01
N LEU A 241 -0.83 12.97 -10.34
CA LEU A 241 -0.36 12.06 -11.38
C LEU A 241 -0.66 10.61 -10.96
N SER A 242 -1.50 9.97 -11.73
CA SER A 242 -1.92 8.58 -11.53
C SER A 242 -2.20 7.90 -12.87
N LYS A 243 -2.39 6.59 -12.85
CA LYS A 243 -2.84 5.87 -14.05
C LYS A 243 -4.23 6.32 -14.49
N GLN A 244 -5.09 6.72 -13.56
CA GLN A 244 -6.43 7.27 -13.86
C GLN A 244 -6.35 8.60 -14.61
N THR A 245 -5.36 9.45 -14.30
CA THR A 245 -5.08 10.71 -15.02
C THR A 245 -4.20 10.51 -16.26
N LYS A 246 -4.02 9.23 -16.71
CA LYS A 246 -3.22 8.86 -17.90
C LYS A 246 -1.79 9.38 -17.83
N ALA A 247 -1.17 9.38 -16.64
CA ALA A 247 0.22 9.76 -16.49
C ALA A 247 1.12 8.87 -17.39
N PRO A 248 2.05 9.46 -18.16
CA PRO A 248 2.94 8.71 -19.03
C PRO A 248 3.77 7.69 -18.25
N PRO A 249 3.99 6.49 -18.81
CA PRO A 249 4.85 5.47 -18.21
C PRO A 249 6.30 5.96 -18.11
N LEU A 250 7.03 5.45 -17.11
CA LEU A 250 8.48 5.64 -17.06
C LEU A 250 9.14 4.95 -18.26
N ARG A 251 10.01 5.68 -18.93
CA ARG A 251 10.82 5.18 -20.03
C ARG A 251 12.15 4.63 -19.53
N THR A 252 12.62 3.56 -20.15
CA THR A 252 13.88 2.89 -19.82
C THR A 252 14.79 2.66 -21.03
N ASP A 253 14.41 3.20 -22.17
CA ASP A 253 15.05 3.02 -23.47
C ASP A 253 16.38 3.79 -23.64
N SER A 254 16.63 4.80 -22.84
CA SER A 254 17.81 5.65 -22.91
C SER A 254 18.34 5.99 -21.51
N GLN A 255 19.67 5.98 -21.38
CA GLN A 255 20.33 6.43 -20.14
C GLN A 255 20.03 7.89 -19.81
N GLU A 256 19.97 8.72 -20.84
CA GLU A 256 19.66 10.15 -20.71
C GLU A 256 18.24 10.34 -20.16
N VAL A 257 17.26 9.64 -20.73
CA VAL A 257 15.86 9.71 -20.26
C VAL A 257 15.72 9.24 -18.81
N ILE A 258 16.40 8.15 -18.44
CA ILE A 258 16.40 7.66 -17.05
C ILE A 258 16.98 8.73 -16.10
N ARG A 259 18.08 9.38 -16.48
CA ARG A 259 18.69 10.46 -15.67
C ARG A 259 17.73 11.64 -15.52
N LEU A 260 17.13 12.10 -16.61
CA LEU A 260 16.14 13.20 -16.57
C LEU A 260 14.95 12.89 -15.65
N GLN A 261 14.45 11.65 -15.69
CA GLN A 261 13.38 11.22 -14.80
C GLN A 261 13.81 11.18 -13.32
N LEU A 262 15.04 10.73 -13.04
CA LEU A 262 15.60 10.76 -11.69
C LEU A 262 15.84 12.20 -11.20
N GLU A 263 16.34 13.08 -12.05
CA GLU A 263 16.55 14.50 -11.73
C GLU A 263 15.21 15.22 -11.47
N PHE A 264 14.20 14.94 -12.27
CA PHE A 264 12.85 15.43 -11.99
C PHE A 264 12.35 14.98 -10.62
N ALA A 265 12.48 13.68 -10.32
CA ALA A 265 12.04 13.14 -9.05
C ALA A 265 12.81 13.75 -7.86
N TRP A 266 14.11 13.94 -8.00
CA TRP A 266 14.95 14.60 -6.99
C TRP A 266 14.56 16.07 -6.79
N SER A 267 14.41 16.84 -7.87
CA SER A 267 14.03 18.26 -7.81
C SER A 267 12.67 18.43 -7.13
N HIS A 268 11.70 17.55 -7.40
CA HIS A 268 10.43 17.56 -6.71
C HIS A 268 10.61 17.35 -5.19
N LEU A 269 11.44 16.39 -4.80
CA LEU A 269 11.72 16.13 -3.38
C LEU A 269 12.46 17.30 -2.72
N GLU A 270 13.47 17.89 -3.37
CA GLU A 270 14.18 19.07 -2.86
C GLU A 270 13.25 20.25 -2.58
N PHE A 271 12.26 20.44 -3.43
CA PHE A 271 11.30 21.52 -3.26
C PHE A 271 10.25 21.23 -2.18
N GLN A 272 9.79 19.99 -2.07
CA GLN A 272 8.64 19.60 -1.25
C GLN A 272 8.99 19.07 0.14
N MET A 273 10.19 18.47 0.30
CA MET A 273 10.55 17.82 1.56
C MET A 273 11.31 18.77 2.51
N PRO A 274 11.23 18.54 3.83
CA PRO A 274 11.94 19.35 4.81
C PRO A 274 13.47 19.36 4.57
N ARG A 275 14.12 20.51 4.74
CA ARG A 275 15.58 20.67 4.57
C ARG A 275 16.40 19.63 5.34
N GLY A 276 16.00 19.28 6.55
CA GLY A 276 16.67 18.26 7.36
C GLY A 276 16.62 16.86 6.74
N TRP A 277 15.51 16.52 6.09
CA TRP A 277 15.38 15.27 5.32
C TRP A 277 16.31 15.28 4.11
N ILE A 278 16.28 16.36 3.32
CA ILE A 278 17.16 16.54 2.15
C ILE A 278 18.62 16.40 2.55
N ALA A 279 19.08 17.09 3.59
CA ALA A 279 20.45 17.01 4.08
C ALA A 279 20.85 15.56 4.42
N ARG A 280 19.96 14.81 5.09
CA ARG A 280 20.19 13.40 5.45
C ARG A 280 20.35 12.50 4.24
N VAL A 281 19.53 12.66 3.21
CA VAL A 281 19.51 11.75 2.03
C VAL A 281 20.47 12.15 0.92
N SER A 282 21.03 13.37 0.91
CA SER A 282 21.89 13.90 -0.16
C SER A 282 23.10 13.01 -0.47
N GLY A 283 23.69 12.37 0.54
CA GLY A 283 24.77 11.41 0.32
C GLY A 283 24.34 10.16 -0.44
N SER A 284 23.13 9.68 -0.19
CA SER A 284 22.54 8.53 -0.90
C SER A 284 22.17 8.92 -2.34
N TRP A 285 21.67 10.14 -2.56
CA TRP A 285 21.42 10.68 -3.88
C TRP A 285 22.70 10.75 -4.73
N LYS A 286 23.78 11.34 -4.20
CA LYS A 286 25.08 11.40 -4.89
C LYS A 286 25.60 10.01 -5.27
N ARG A 287 25.48 9.02 -4.39
CA ARG A 287 25.86 7.63 -4.69
C ARG A 287 24.99 7.02 -5.79
N LEU A 288 23.68 7.30 -5.82
CA LEU A 288 22.79 6.82 -6.88
C LEU A 288 23.18 7.40 -8.24
N GLN A 289 23.48 8.70 -8.32
CA GLN A 289 23.92 9.35 -9.57
C GLN A 289 25.21 8.77 -10.15
N GLN A 290 26.10 8.23 -9.31
CA GLN A 290 27.36 7.61 -9.72
C GLN A 290 27.19 6.15 -10.16
N GLN A 291 26.02 5.53 -9.95
CA GLN A 291 25.79 4.17 -10.40
C GLN A 291 25.71 4.10 -11.93
N PRO A 292 26.24 3.02 -12.54
CA PRO A 292 26.06 2.80 -13.97
C PRO A 292 24.56 2.56 -14.26
N ILE A 293 24.01 3.39 -15.13
CA ILE A 293 22.65 3.23 -15.63
C ILE A 293 22.65 2.20 -16.75
N ARG A 294 21.76 1.23 -16.69
CA ARG A 294 21.53 0.26 -17.76
C ARG A 294 20.16 0.52 -18.37
N ALA A 295 20.16 0.97 -19.61
CA ALA A 295 18.93 1.09 -20.40
C ALA A 295 18.41 -0.30 -20.79
N TYR A 296 17.09 -0.41 -20.86
CA TYR A 296 16.39 -1.60 -21.35
C TYR A 296 15.48 -1.15 -22.49
N PRO A 297 15.45 -1.88 -23.62
CA PRO A 297 14.49 -1.59 -24.66
C PRO A 297 13.07 -1.75 -24.12
N PRO A 298 12.07 -1.07 -24.71
CA PRO A 298 10.68 -1.30 -24.35
C PRO A 298 10.35 -2.79 -24.46
N ALA A 299 9.60 -3.32 -23.52
CA ALA A 299 9.06 -4.67 -23.65
C ALA A 299 8.18 -4.71 -24.90
N LEU A 300 8.49 -5.66 -25.82
CA LEU A 300 7.75 -5.90 -27.05
C LEU A 300 6.33 -6.39 -26.73
#